data_272ad3934d712b22a0c188a069174ca2
#
_entry.id   272ad3934d712b22a0c188a069174ca2
#
_cell.length_a   1.000
_cell.length_b   1.000
_cell.length_c   1.000
_cell.angle_alpha   90.00
_cell.angle_beta   90.00
_cell.angle_gamma   90.00
#
_symmetry.space_group_name_H-M   'P 1'
#
loop_
_entity.id
_entity.type
_entity.pdbx_description
1 polymer ?
#
loop_
_entity_poly.entity_id
_entity_poly.type
_entity_poly.pdbx_seq_one_letter_code
_entity_poly.pdbx_strand_id
1 'polypeptide(L)'
;MKNLPGASDLLSIARDTLMNELLPLVADDAKYTLLMVANAMAIASREVAVGNTATVDALKRLDNLYGIPQRELHGAALLDAIAQHERRLAQDIREGHFDADDARRRTLLEHLQEDVAVRLRISNPKSLSR
;
A
#
# COMPACT_ATOMS: atom_id res chain seq x y z
N MET A 1 -1.60 -11.85 -23.27
CA MET A 1 -1.04 -10.52 -23.66
C MET A 1 -1.63 -9.44 -22.76
N LYS A 2 -0.79 -8.57 -22.23
CA LYS A 2 -1.28 -7.37 -21.57
C LYS A 2 -1.59 -6.31 -22.62
N ASN A 3 -2.74 -5.67 -22.48
CA ASN A 3 -3.04 -4.48 -23.29
C ASN A 3 -2.11 -3.34 -22.83
N LEU A 4 -1.52 -2.64 -23.78
CA LEU A 4 -0.71 -1.44 -23.53
C LEU A 4 -1.43 -0.22 -24.14
N PRO A 5 -1.40 0.93 -23.42
CA PRO A 5 -0.82 1.14 -22.10
C PRO A 5 -1.63 0.45 -20.98
N GLY A 6 -0.94 0.02 -19.91
CA GLY A 6 -1.58 -0.57 -18.74
C GLY A 6 -2.28 0.46 -17.86
N ALA A 7 -3.00 0.00 -16.84
CA ALA A 7 -3.78 0.89 -15.95
C ALA A 7 -2.91 1.95 -15.23
N SER A 8 -1.73 1.56 -14.76
CA SER A 8 -0.79 2.52 -14.14
C SER A 8 -0.34 3.60 -15.12
N ASP A 9 -0.04 3.21 -16.36
CA ASP A 9 0.38 4.15 -17.40
C ASP A 9 -0.77 5.10 -17.78
N LEU A 10 -2.00 4.57 -17.92
CA LEU A 10 -3.17 5.39 -18.23
C LEU A 10 -3.43 6.44 -17.15
N LEU A 11 -3.30 6.07 -15.88
CA LEU A 11 -3.45 7.00 -14.75
C LEU A 11 -2.37 8.08 -14.78
N SER A 12 -1.13 7.72 -15.09
CA SER A 12 -0.02 8.67 -15.20
C SER A 12 -0.21 9.64 -16.37
N ILE A 13 -0.63 9.13 -17.52
CA ILE A 13 -0.92 9.96 -18.71
C ILE A 13 -2.09 10.93 -18.42
N ALA A 14 -3.17 10.44 -17.82
CA ALA A 14 -4.32 11.27 -17.45
C ALA A 14 -3.93 12.37 -16.46
N ARG A 15 -3.11 12.05 -15.46
CA ARG A 15 -2.57 13.02 -14.52
C ARG A 15 -1.73 14.09 -15.21
N ASP A 16 -0.82 13.69 -16.07
CA ASP A 16 0.04 14.63 -16.79
C ASP A 16 -0.78 15.56 -17.69
N THR A 17 -1.81 15.05 -18.34
CA THR A 17 -2.75 15.85 -19.14
C THR A 17 -3.48 16.88 -18.28
N LEU A 18 -3.99 16.49 -17.10
CA LEU A 18 -4.62 17.42 -16.16
C LEU A 18 -3.65 18.53 -15.74
N MET A 19 -2.42 18.18 -15.41
CA MET A 19 -1.43 19.13 -14.89
C MET A 19 -0.89 20.06 -15.98
N ASN A 20 -0.67 19.55 -17.17
CA ASN A 20 0.01 20.30 -18.24
C ASN A 20 -0.96 21.05 -19.14
N GLU A 21 -2.16 20.50 -19.39
CA GLU A 21 -3.10 21.03 -20.36
C GLU A 21 -4.31 21.71 -19.72
N LEU A 22 -4.85 21.18 -18.60
CA LEU A 22 -6.07 21.68 -17.98
C LEU A 22 -5.82 22.66 -16.83
N LEU A 23 -4.80 22.42 -16.00
CA LEU A 23 -4.50 23.30 -14.87
C LEU A 23 -4.31 24.78 -15.29
N PRO A 24 -3.62 25.10 -16.38
CA PRO A 24 -3.48 26.49 -16.81
C PRO A 24 -4.79 27.14 -17.28
N LEU A 25 -5.81 26.33 -17.63
CA LEU A 25 -7.06 26.82 -18.22
C LEU A 25 -8.19 26.98 -17.19
N VAL A 26 -8.07 26.37 -16.00
CA VAL A 26 -9.13 26.42 -14.99
C VAL A 26 -9.07 27.71 -14.16
N ALA A 27 -10.21 28.13 -13.66
CA ALA A 27 -10.31 29.25 -12.74
C ALA A 27 -9.60 28.94 -11.40
N ASP A 28 -9.13 29.98 -10.71
CA ASP A 28 -8.34 29.83 -9.48
C ASP A 28 -9.07 29.03 -8.40
N ASP A 29 -10.38 29.15 -8.29
CA ASP A 29 -11.21 28.41 -7.34
C ASP A 29 -11.29 26.91 -7.66
N ALA A 30 -11.04 26.49 -8.90
CA ALA A 30 -11.03 25.09 -9.32
C ALA A 30 -9.62 24.43 -9.25
N LYS A 31 -8.56 25.21 -9.12
CA LYS A 31 -7.18 24.69 -9.14
C LYS A 31 -6.90 23.71 -8.01
N TYR A 32 -7.37 24.01 -6.81
CA TYR A 32 -7.19 23.10 -5.67
C TYR A 32 -7.84 21.73 -5.92
N THR A 33 -9.08 21.72 -6.40
CA THR A 33 -9.81 20.50 -6.73
C THR A 33 -9.08 19.70 -7.81
N LEU A 34 -8.59 20.36 -8.85
CA LEU A 34 -7.84 19.69 -9.92
C LEU A 34 -6.53 19.06 -9.40
N LEU A 35 -5.81 19.77 -8.54
CA LEU A 35 -4.60 19.24 -7.90
C LEU A 35 -4.90 18.04 -7.02
N MET A 36 -6.01 18.05 -6.29
CA MET A 36 -6.44 16.88 -5.48
C MET A 36 -6.77 15.68 -6.35
N VAL A 37 -7.45 15.87 -7.48
CA VAL A 37 -7.73 14.81 -8.46
C VAL A 37 -6.43 14.24 -9.03
N ALA A 38 -5.50 15.10 -9.45
CA ALA A 38 -4.20 14.70 -9.98
C ALA A 38 -3.39 13.90 -8.94
N ASN A 39 -3.43 14.31 -7.67
CA ASN A 39 -2.78 13.58 -6.58
C ASN A 39 -3.41 12.19 -6.35
N ALA A 40 -4.73 12.10 -6.38
CA ALA A 40 -5.43 10.81 -6.27
C ALA A 40 -5.04 9.87 -7.43
N MET A 41 -4.92 10.38 -8.65
CA MET A 41 -4.44 9.59 -9.79
C MET A 41 -3.00 9.10 -9.60
N ALA A 42 -2.13 9.93 -9.05
CA ALA A 42 -0.74 9.54 -8.77
C ALA A 42 -0.68 8.42 -7.72
N ILE A 43 -1.48 8.49 -6.67
CA ILE A 43 -1.58 7.46 -5.65
C ILE A 43 -2.08 6.15 -6.27
N ALA A 44 -3.18 6.20 -7.02
CA ALA A 44 -3.75 5.02 -7.68
C ALA A 44 -2.77 4.39 -8.68
N SER A 45 -2.03 5.19 -9.44
CA SER A 45 -1.01 4.70 -10.36
C SER A 45 0.08 3.90 -9.63
N ARG A 46 0.55 4.41 -8.49
CA ARG A 46 1.56 3.71 -7.68
C ARG A 46 1.02 2.43 -7.05
N GLU A 47 -0.23 2.45 -6.56
CA GLU A 47 -0.88 1.26 -6.00
C GLU A 47 -1.01 0.16 -7.05
N VAL A 48 -1.47 0.49 -8.25
CA VAL A 48 -1.57 -0.47 -9.36
C VAL A 48 -0.20 -1.00 -9.77
N ALA A 49 0.83 -0.15 -9.80
CA ALA A 49 2.19 -0.55 -10.16
C ALA A 49 2.82 -1.51 -9.14
N VAL A 50 2.55 -1.32 -7.85
CA VAL A 50 2.95 -2.24 -6.79
C VAL A 50 2.24 -3.59 -6.94
N GLY A 51 0.98 -3.58 -7.37
CA GLY A 51 0.19 -4.79 -7.64
C GLY A 51 0.04 -5.68 -6.42
N ASN A 52 -0.09 -6.99 -6.67
CA ASN A 52 -0.29 -7.98 -5.61
C ASN A 52 0.98 -8.39 -4.87
N THR A 53 2.15 -8.02 -5.35
CA THR A 53 3.43 -8.46 -4.77
C THR A 53 3.55 -8.06 -3.30
N ALA A 54 3.27 -6.81 -2.98
CA ALA A 54 3.32 -6.31 -1.61
C ALA A 54 2.31 -7.01 -0.69
N THR A 55 1.12 -7.31 -1.21
CA THR A 55 0.08 -8.03 -0.47
C THR A 55 0.47 -9.47 -0.17
N VAL A 56 1.03 -10.16 -1.17
CA VAL A 56 1.57 -11.52 -1.00
C VAL A 56 2.71 -11.54 0.01
N ASP A 57 3.63 -10.59 -0.07
CA ASP A 57 4.75 -10.47 0.87
C ASP A 57 4.26 -10.16 2.29
N ALA A 58 3.22 -9.34 2.46
CA ALA A 58 2.61 -9.08 3.74
C ALA A 58 2.04 -10.35 4.38
N LEU A 59 1.34 -11.19 3.60
CA LEU A 59 0.84 -12.48 4.09
C LEU A 59 1.99 -13.37 4.54
N LYS A 60 3.07 -13.46 3.77
CA LYS A 60 4.24 -14.27 4.13
C LYS A 60 4.84 -13.83 5.46
N ARG A 61 4.97 -12.53 5.68
CA ARG A 61 5.50 -11.99 6.95
C ARG A 61 4.57 -12.31 8.13
N LEU A 62 3.25 -12.16 7.94
CA LEU A 62 2.27 -12.46 8.98
C LEU A 62 2.19 -13.95 9.28
N ASP A 63 2.21 -14.80 8.27
CA ASP A 63 2.25 -16.26 8.44
C ASP A 63 3.53 -16.66 9.20
N ASN A 64 4.67 -16.08 8.85
CA ASN A 64 5.93 -16.33 9.56
C ASN A 64 5.85 -15.91 11.04
N LEU A 65 5.27 -14.75 11.34
CA LEU A 65 5.09 -14.27 12.70
C LEU A 65 4.27 -15.24 13.57
N TYR A 66 3.26 -15.87 12.97
CA TYR A 66 2.37 -16.81 13.65
C TYR A 66 2.75 -18.30 13.45
N GLY A 67 3.91 -18.58 12.83
CA GLY A 67 4.37 -19.95 12.63
C GLY A 67 3.47 -20.76 11.69
N ILE A 68 2.76 -20.11 10.79
CA ILE A 68 1.91 -20.75 9.79
C ILE A 68 2.79 -21.11 8.58
N PRO A 69 2.75 -22.38 8.08
CA PRO A 69 3.47 -22.75 6.87
C PRO A 69 3.05 -21.89 5.67
N GLN A 70 4.00 -21.62 4.78
CA GLN A 70 3.74 -20.86 3.57
C GLN A 70 2.59 -21.46 2.76
N ARG A 71 1.71 -20.59 2.29
CA ARG A 71 0.53 -20.94 1.48
C ARG A 71 0.37 -19.94 0.35
N GLU A 72 -0.13 -20.40 -0.76
CA GLU A 72 -0.45 -19.56 -1.91
C GLU A 72 -1.94 -19.23 -1.89
N LEU A 73 -2.25 -17.97 -1.62
CA LEU A 73 -3.60 -17.43 -1.68
C LEU A 73 -3.67 -16.30 -2.70
N HIS A 74 -4.81 -16.18 -3.34
CA HIS A 74 -5.07 -15.18 -4.38
C HIS A 74 -6.42 -14.49 -4.15
N GLY A 75 -6.59 -13.31 -4.73
CA GLY A 75 -7.86 -12.61 -4.75
C GLY A 75 -8.46 -12.39 -3.36
N ALA A 76 -9.74 -12.65 -3.22
CA ALA A 76 -10.48 -12.45 -1.98
C ALA A 76 -9.92 -13.27 -0.81
N ALA A 77 -9.49 -14.51 -1.06
CA ALA A 77 -8.91 -15.37 -0.02
C ALA A 77 -7.63 -14.77 0.57
N LEU A 78 -6.78 -14.16 -0.26
CA LEU A 78 -5.57 -13.47 0.18
C LEU A 78 -5.91 -12.27 1.08
N LEU A 79 -6.84 -11.43 0.65
CA LEU A 79 -7.26 -10.25 1.41
C LEU A 79 -7.93 -10.64 2.74
N ASP A 80 -8.76 -11.67 2.75
CA ASP A 80 -9.42 -12.17 3.95
C ASP A 80 -8.40 -12.72 4.96
N ALA A 81 -7.40 -13.47 4.48
CA ALA A 81 -6.34 -14.00 5.35
C ALA A 81 -5.54 -12.88 6.01
N ILE A 82 -5.19 -11.85 5.26
CA ILE A 82 -4.49 -10.66 5.81
C ILE A 82 -5.37 -9.96 6.84
N ALA A 83 -6.64 -9.73 6.52
CA ALA A 83 -7.58 -9.07 7.43
C ALA A 83 -7.75 -9.85 8.75
N GLN A 84 -7.80 -11.18 8.69
CA GLN A 84 -7.84 -12.03 9.89
C GLN A 84 -6.57 -11.89 10.73
N HIS A 85 -5.40 -11.93 10.10
CA HIS A 85 -4.12 -11.71 10.78
C HIS A 85 -4.04 -10.34 11.43
N GLU A 86 -4.45 -9.30 10.75
CA GLU A 86 -4.42 -7.93 11.27
C GLU A 86 -5.33 -7.78 12.49
N ARG A 87 -6.53 -8.36 12.48
CA ARG A 87 -7.42 -8.38 13.65
C ARG A 87 -6.82 -9.13 14.83
N ARG A 88 -6.26 -10.31 14.57
CA ARG A 88 -5.57 -11.09 15.60
C ARG A 88 -4.37 -10.34 16.16
N LEU A 89 -3.57 -9.75 15.30
CA LEU A 89 -2.38 -9.00 15.68
C LEU A 89 -2.75 -7.79 16.57
N ALA A 90 -3.76 -7.03 16.18
CA ALA A 90 -4.23 -5.90 16.97
C ALA A 90 -4.72 -6.34 18.38
N GLN A 91 -5.39 -7.48 18.46
CA GLN A 91 -5.81 -8.04 19.75
C GLN A 91 -4.60 -8.51 20.58
N ASP A 92 -3.70 -9.26 19.98
CA ASP A 92 -2.49 -9.78 20.65
C ASP A 92 -1.61 -8.64 21.21
N ILE A 93 -1.48 -7.55 20.45
CA ILE A 93 -0.76 -6.35 20.93
C ILE A 93 -1.47 -5.74 22.15
N ARG A 94 -2.79 -5.56 22.09
CA ARG A 94 -3.55 -5.00 23.21
C ARG A 94 -3.49 -5.88 24.46
N GLU A 95 -3.42 -7.19 24.30
CA GLU A 95 -3.34 -8.16 25.40
C GLU A 95 -1.92 -8.35 25.94
N GLY A 96 -0.92 -7.66 25.37
CA GLY A 96 0.46 -7.69 25.87
C GLY A 96 1.29 -8.88 25.39
N HIS A 97 0.84 -9.63 24.38
CA HIS A 97 1.56 -10.82 23.90
C HIS A 97 2.90 -10.50 23.24
N PHE A 98 3.16 -9.25 22.90
CA PHE A 98 4.42 -8.77 22.32
C PHE A 98 5.22 -7.83 23.24
N ASP A 99 4.86 -7.75 24.51
CA ASP A 99 5.50 -6.82 25.46
C ASP A 99 6.91 -7.26 25.87
N ALA A 100 7.19 -8.57 25.83
CA ALA A 100 8.53 -9.07 26.13
C ALA A 100 9.54 -8.65 25.05
N ASP A 101 10.75 -8.26 25.49
CA ASP A 101 11.85 -7.91 24.57
C ASP A 101 12.54 -9.18 24.07
N ASP A 102 11.91 -9.83 23.12
CA ASP A 102 12.31 -11.11 22.54
C ASP A 102 12.34 -11.09 20.99
N ALA A 103 12.68 -12.23 20.40
CA ALA A 103 12.72 -12.38 18.95
C ALA A 103 11.36 -12.15 18.29
N ARG A 104 10.28 -12.54 18.94
CA ARG A 104 8.92 -12.39 18.43
C ARG A 104 8.53 -10.91 18.29
N ARG A 105 8.87 -10.12 19.30
CA ARG A 105 8.67 -8.66 19.25
C ARG A 105 9.48 -8.01 18.12
N ARG A 106 10.74 -8.42 17.94
CA ARG A 106 11.57 -7.92 16.85
C ARG A 106 10.97 -8.23 15.49
N THR A 107 10.49 -9.46 15.30
CA THR A 107 9.82 -9.87 14.05
C THR A 107 8.56 -9.02 13.79
N LEU A 108 7.77 -8.73 14.83
CA LEU A 108 6.63 -7.83 14.71
C LEU A 108 7.05 -6.43 14.28
N LEU A 109 8.06 -5.86 14.91
CA LEU A 109 8.51 -4.50 14.59
C LEU A 109 9.04 -4.41 13.15
N GLU A 110 9.76 -5.42 12.68
CA GLU A 110 10.22 -5.50 11.29
C GLU A 110 9.05 -5.55 10.32
N HIS A 111 8.01 -6.34 10.63
CA HIS A 111 6.80 -6.39 9.82
C HIS A 111 6.10 -5.02 9.77
N LEU A 112 5.91 -4.36 10.90
CA LEU A 112 5.25 -3.06 10.97
C LEU A 112 6.04 -1.99 10.21
N GLN A 113 7.36 -1.98 10.32
CA GLN A 113 8.22 -1.06 9.57
C GLN A 113 8.09 -1.25 8.07
N GLU A 114 8.11 -2.50 7.60
CA GLU A 114 7.94 -2.80 6.17
C GLU A 114 6.54 -2.44 5.68
N ASP A 115 5.50 -2.74 6.45
CA ASP A 115 4.12 -2.39 6.09
C ASP A 115 3.94 -0.87 5.95
N VAL A 116 4.47 -0.10 6.89
CA VAL A 116 4.45 1.37 6.82
C VAL A 116 5.23 1.87 5.60
N ALA A 117 6.41 1.30 5.33
CA ALA A 117 7.22 1.69 4.17
C ALA A 117 6.48 1.43 2.85
N VAL A 118 5.81 0.29 2.71
CA VAL A 118 4.99 -0.03 1.53
C VAL A 118 3.86 0.98 1.36
N ARG A 119 3.13 1.27 2.43
CA ARG A 119 2.02 2.24 2.40
C ARG A 119 2.51 3.64 2.02
N LEU A 120 3.65 4.07 2.54
CA LEU A 120 4.24 5.38 2.22
C LEU A 120 4.73 5.46 0.79
N ARG A 121 5.30 4.39 0.23
CA ARG A 121 5.68 4.36 -1.19
C ARG A 121 4.49 4.62 -2.11
N ILE A 122 3.30 4.21 -1.71
CA ILE A 122 2.07 4.43 -2.46
C ILE A 122 1.51 5.84 -2.19
N SER A 123 1.29 6.20 -0.92
CA SER A 123 0.57 7.42 -0.54
C SER A 123 1.44 8.67 -0.51
N ASN A 124 2.67 8.56 -0.06
CA ASN A 124 3.59 9.70 0.11
C ASN A 124 5.06 9.27 0.03
N PRO A 125 5.58 8.93 -1.16
CA PRO A 125 6.94 8.45 -1.32
C PRO A 125 8.01 9.45 -0.86
N LYS A 126 7.69 10.74 -0.84
CA LYS A 126 8.61 11.79 -0.36
C LYS A 126 8.95 11.66 1.13
N SER A 127 8.08 11.03 1.92
CA SER A 127 8.33 10.81 3.35
C SER A 127 9.47 9.82 3.60
N LEU A 128 9.80 8.97 2.63
CA LEU A 128 10.86 7.94 2.75
C LEU A 128 12.25 8.48 2.44
N SER A 129 12.36 9.68 1.88
CA SER A 129 13.65 10.31 1.50
C SER A 129 14.20 11.27 2.53
N ARG A 130 13.65 11.30 3.76
CA ARG A 130 14.09 12.13 4.89
C ARG A 130 14.90 11.33 5.89
#